data_cf9d195b938ef8024d95ac71bf7d8213
#
_entry.id   cf9d195b938ef8024d95ac71bf7d8213
#
_cell.length_a   1.000
_cell.length_b   1.000
_cell.length_c   1.000
_cell.angle_alpha   90.00
_cell.angle_beta   90.00
_cell.angle_gamma   90.00
#
_symmetry.space_group_name_H-M   'P 1'
#
loop_
_entity.id
_entity.type
_entity.pdbx_description
1 polymer ?
#
loop_
_entity_poly.entity_id
_entity_poly.type
_entity_poly.pdbx_seq_one_letter_code
_entity_poly.pdbx_strand_id
1 'polypeptide(L)'
;MDEQGNPILDKNGKQACRAVSTTGWSSKETCQTIKDRLLEDSVDVLSDDSKVVATGYGRVAVDFADHVITEITCHARGGREMAGDECAIIDVGGQDTKIILVSGGMVQDFQMNDKCSAGTGKFLEIMANRLGVTLQELFDMADKGTVLPISSLCTVFAESEVINYIGEGQKREDIAA
;
A
#
# COMPACT_ATOMS: atom_id res chain seq x y z
N MET A 1 -15.82 2.86 -8.52
CA MET A 1 -16.55 1.58 -8.41
C MET A 1 -15.74 0.66 -7.54
N ASP A 2 -16.36 -0.18 -6.73
CA ASP A 2 -15.67 -1.22 -5.96
C ASP A 2 -15.20 -2.36 -6.90
N GLU A 3 -14.51 -3.37 -6.34
CA GLU A 3 -14.00 -4.52 -7.12
C GLU A 3 -15.10 -5.35 -7.79
N GLN A 4 -16.36 -5.19 -7.38
CA GLN A 4 -17.53 -5.88 -7.93
C GLN A 4 -18.32 -5.03 -8.92
N GLY A 5 -17.84 -3.81 -9.24
CA GLY A 5 -18.46 -2.90 -10.20
C GLY A 5 -19.61 -2.05 -9.65
N ASN A 6 -19.80 -2.01 -8.31
CA ASN A 6 -20.80 -1.15 -7.71
C ASN A 6 -20.25 0.27 -7.49
N PRO A 7 -21.09 1.33 -7.55
CA PRO A 7 -20.63 2.67 -7.22
C PRO A 7 -20.21 2.78 -5.75
N ILE A 8 -19.01 3.28 -5.51
CA ILE A 8 -18.57 3.64 -4.16
C ILE A 8 -19.34 4.91 -3.77
N LEU A 9 -20.07 4.84 -2.67
CA LEU A 9 -20.82 5.97 -2.14
C LEU A 9 -20.06 6.60 -0.97
N ASP A 10 -20.11 7.92 -0.87
CA ASP A 10 -19.67 8.64 0.31
C ASP A 10 -20.67 8.44 1.48
N LYS A 11 -20.35 9.00 2.65
CA LYS A 11 -21.22 8.93 3.86
C LYS A 11 -22.62 9.55 3.67
N ASN A 12 -22.84 10.30 2.60
CA ASN A 12 -24.10 10.95 2.27
C ASN A 12 -24.84 10.20 1.14
N GLY A 13 -24.31 9.06 0.69
CA GLY A 13 -24.87 8.28 -0.40
C GLY A 13 -24.59 8.83 -1.80
N LYS A 14 -23.70 9.82 -1.94
CA LYS A 14 -23.27 10.36 -3.22
C LYS A 14 -22.17 9.46 -3.80
N GLN A 15 -22.23 9.20 -5.10
CA GLN A 15 -21.22 8.41 -5.80
C GLN A 15 -19.83 9.07 -5.69
N ALA A 16 -18.86 8.29 -5.22
CA ALA A 16 -17.45 8.68 -5.19
C ALA A 16 -16.76 8.29 -6.52
N CYS A 17 -15.99 9.21 -7.08
CA CYS A 17 -15.12 8.92 -8.23
C CYS A 17 -13.76 8.39 -7.73
N ARG A 18 -13.17 7.47 -8.50
CA ARG A 18 -11.85 6.92 -8.22
C ARG A 18 -11.04 6.85 -9.51
N ALA A 19 -9.87 7.47 -9.51
CA ALA A 19 -8.87 7.32 -10.56
C ALA A 19 -7.59 6.71 -9.95
N VAL A 20 -7.04 5.68 -10.58
CA VAL A 20 -5.81 5.01 -10.18
C VAL A 20 -4.88 4.93 -11.39
N SER A 21 -3.62 5.27 -11.18
CA SER A 21 -2.57 5.16 -12.19
C SER A 21 -1.27 4.72 -11.54
N THR A 22 -0.44 4.00 -12.30
CA THR A 22 0.94 3.73 -11.88
C THR A 22 1.72 5.04 -11.83
N THR A 23 2.57 5.22 -10.81
CA THR A 23 3.34 6.46 -10.64
C THR A 23 4.32 6.72 -11.78
N GLY A 24 4.82 5.66 -12.43
CA GLY A 24 5.78 5.80 -13.54
C GLY A 24 7.07 6.50 -13.12
N TRP A 25 7.66 7.23 -14.05
CA TRP A 25 8.90 7.98 -13.82
C TRP A 25 8.67 9.33 -13.14
N SER A 26 7.53 9.97 -13.38
CA SER A 26 7.23 11.34 -12.94
C SER A 26 5.92 11.40 -12.17
N SER A 27 6.01 11.65 -10.86
CA SER A 27 4.83 11.87 -10.03
C SER A 27 3.99 13.05 -10.51
N LYS A 28 4.62 14.08 -11.08
CA LYS A 28 3.92 15.27 -11.61
C LYS A 28 3.07 14.92 -12.83
N GLU A 29 3.60 14.13 -13.76
CA GLU A 29 2.83 13.68 -14.94
C GLU A 29 1.69 12.75 -14.53
N THR A 30 1.92 11.90 -13.54
CA THR A 30 0.87 11.02 -13.00
C THR A 30 -0.24 11.82 -12.34
N CYS A 31 0.10 12.86 -11.56
CA CYS A 31 -0.90 13.76 -10.98
C CYS A 31 -1.73 14.46 -12.06
N GLN A 32 -1.10 14.89 -13.17
CA GLN A 32 -1.83 15.47 -14.29
C GLN A 32 -2.78 14.44 -14.93
N THR A 33 -2.31 13.23 -15.18
CA THR A 33 -3.16 12.15 -15.72
C THR A 33 -4.37 11.85 -14.84
N ILE A 34 -4.17 11.82 -13.51
CA ILE A 34 -5.28 11.59 -12.56
C ILE A 34 -6.26 12.76 -12.60
N LYS A 35 -5.76 13.99 -12.64
CA LYS A 35 -6.59 15.20 -12.74
C LYS A 35 -7.47 15.18 -14.01
N ASP A 36 -6.88 14.84 -15.15
CA ASP A 36 -7.60 14.79 -16.43
C ASP A 36 -8.69 13.69 -16.39
N ARG A 37 -8.41 12.51 -15.83
CA ARG A 37 -9.40 11.44 -15.65
C ARG A 37 -10.55 11.85 -14.72
N LEU A 38 -10.26 12.56 -13.62
CA LEU A 38 -11.30 13.04 -12.72
C LEU A 38 -12.19 14.08 -13.40
N LEU A 39 -11.61 14.92 -14.26
CA LEU A 39 -12.37 15.89 -15.05
C LEU A 39 -13.29 15.20 -16.07
N GLU A 40 -12.86 14.09 -16.69
CA GLU A 40 -13.72 13.27 -17.55
C GLU A 40 -14.93 12.72 -16.78
N ASP A 41 -14.76 12.39 -15.49
CA ASP A 41 -15.83 11.98 -14.58
C ASP A 41 -16.62 13.17 -14.00
N SER A 42 -16.46 14.37 -14.55
CA SER A 42 -17.09 15.62 -14.12
C SER A 42 -16.68 16.11 -12.73
N VAL A 43 -15.47 15.72 -12.27
CA VAL A 43 -14.86 16.22 -11.04
C VAL A 43 -13.73 17.19 -11.40
N ASP A 44 -14.02 18.47 -11.35
CA ASP A 44 -13.01 19.51 -11.54
C ASP A 44 -12.33 19.84 -10.20
N VAL A 45 -11.11 19.33 -10.02
CA VAL A 45 -10.32 19.55 -8.81
C VAL A 45 -9.77 20.98 -8.69
N LEU A 46 -9.84 21.79 -9.76
CA LEU A 46 -9.40 23.17 -9.77
C LEU A 46 -10.56 24.18 -9.58
N SER A 47 -11.81 23.69 -9.45
CA SER A 47 -12.95 24.56 -9.20
C SER A 47 -12.91 25.17 -7.80
N ASP A 48 -13.47 26.36 -7.62
CA ASP A 48 -13.54 27.05 -6.32
C ASP A 48 -14.30 26.24 -5.26
N ASP A 49 -15.20 25.34 -5.68
CA ASP A 49 -15.98 24.46 -4.81
C ASP A 49 -15.23 23.17 -4.41
N SER A 50 -14.09 22.89 -5.03
CA SER A 50 -13.25 21.73 -4.75
C SER A 50 -12.26 22.00 -3.61
N LYS A 51 -11.93 20.95 -2.84
CA LYS A 51 -10.84 20.98 -1.87
C LYS A 51 -9.94 19.77 -2.10
N VAL A 52 -8.66 20.04 -2.32
CA VAL A 52 -7.65 19.01 -2.64
C VAL A 52 -6.72 18.81 -1.46
N VAL A 53 -6.64 17.57 -1.00
CA VAL A 53 -5.70 17.16 0.04
C VAL A 53 -4.73 16.14 -0.55
N ALA A 54 -3.44 16.44 -0.50
CA ALA A 54 -2.38 15.53 -0.94
C ALA A 54 -1.73 14.81 0.24
N THR A 55 -1.46 13.51 0.06
CA THR A 55 -0.77 12.68 1.05
C THR A 55 0.13 11.65 0.36
N GLY A 56 0.88 10.84 1.16
CA GLY A 56 1.84 9.87 0.66
C GLY A 56 3.17 10.48 0.23
N TYR A 57 4.06 9.66 -0.33
CA TYR A 57 5.40 10.10 -0.76
C TYR A 57 5.34 11.15 -1.87
N GLY A 58 4.37 11.03 -2.79
CA GLY A 58 4.19 11.94 -3.92
C GLY A 58 3.51 13.26 -3.59
N ARG A 59 3.08 13.51 -2.35
CA ARG A 59 2.28 14.68 -1.96
C ARG A 59 2.89 16.03 -2.33
N VAL A 60 4.22 16.10 -2.33
CA VAL A 60 4.94 17.34 -2.68
C VAL A 60 4.91 17.68 -4.18
N ALA A 61 4.52 16.72 -5.02
CA ALA A 61 4.40 16.92 -6.46
C ALA A 61 2.99 17.43 -6.87
N VAL A 62 2.05 17.50 -5.93
CA VAL A 62 0.67 17.97 -6.16
C VAL A 62 0.64 19.46 -5.91
N ASP A 63 1.01 20.26 -6.91
CA ASP A 63 1.15 21.72 -6.81
C ASP A 63 -0.19 22.47 -6.71
N PHE A 64 -1.30 21.79 -6.96
CA PHE A 64 -2.66 22.30 -6.83
C PHE A 64 -3.36 21.85 -5.53
N ALA A 65 -2.64 21.25 -4.57
CA ALA A 65 -3.23 20.85 -3.30
C ALA A 65 -3.47 22.05 -2.37
N ASP A 66 -4.69 22.17 -1.83
CA ASP A 66 -5.00 23.13 -0.76
C ASP A 66 -4.29 22.77 0.55
N HIS A 67 -4.15 21.45 0.82
CA HIS A 67 -3.51 20.94 2.03
C HIS A 67 -2.62 19.75 1.73
N VAL A 68 -1.49 19.71 2.43
CA VAL A 68 -0.56 18.57 2.40
C VAL A 68 -0.51 17.94 3.78
N ILE A 69 -0.91 16.66 3.88
CA ILE A 69 -1.00 15.93 5.14
C ILE A 69 -0.10 14.70 5.06
N THR A 70 0.57 14.33 6.16
CA THR A 70 1.40 13.12 6.18
C THR A 70 0.54 11.87 6.15
N GLU A 71 1.03 10.81 5.52
CA GLU A 71 0.31 9.54 5.48
C GLU A 71 0.12 8.93 6.88
N ILE A 72 1.07 9.14 7.81
CA ILE A 72 0.93 8.71 9.21
C ILE A 72 -0.32 9.31 9.85
N THR A 73 -0.55 10.62 9.63
CA THR A 73 -1.75 11.31 10.11
C THR A 73 -3.02 10.73 9.47
N CYS A 74 -2.98 10.43 8.17
CA CYS A 74 -4.11 9.85 7.46
C CYS A 74 -4.42 8.43 7.96
N HIS A 75 -3.39 7.58 8.15
CA HIS A 75 -3.55 6.22 8.70
C HIS A 75 -4.08 6.25 10.12
N ALA A 76 -3.57 7.15 10.98
CA ALA A 76 -4.09 7.34 12.33
C ALA A 76 -5.58 7.72 12.33
N ARG A 77 -5.99 8.62 11.42
CA ARG A 77 -7.39 8.99 11.28
C ARG A 77 -8.26 7.82 10.85
N GLY A 78 -7.81 7.02 9.86
CA GLY A 78 -8.51 5.82 9.42
C GLY A 78 -8.61 4.76 10.52
N GLY A 79 -7.51 4.48 11.22
CA GLY A 79 -7.48 3.54 12.33
C GLY A 79 -8.42 3.95 13.47
N ARG A 80 -8.44 5.23 13.81
CA ARG A 80 -9.38 5.80 14.79
C ARG A 80 -10.85 5.56 14.41
N GLU A 81 -11.22 5.78 13.16
CA GLU A 81 -12.60 5.55 12.68
C GLU A 81 -12.99 4.05 12.76
N MET A 82 -12.02 3.14 12.65
CA MET A 82 -12.25 1.69 12.68
C MET A 82 -12.17 1.09 14.08
N ALA A 83 -11.25 1.57 14.94
CA ALA A 83 -10.90 0.93 16.20
C ALA A 83 -11.03 1.86 17.42
N GLY A 84 -11.40 3.14 17.23
CA GLY A 84 -11.58 4.11 18.32
C GLY A 84 -10.32 4.91 18.64
N ASP A 85 -10.41 5.73 19.68
CA ASP A 85 -9.38 6.73 20.03
C ASP A 85 -8.11 6.13 20.65
N GLU A 86 -8.13 4.86 21.05
CA GLU A 86 -7.00 4.13 21.63
C GLU A 86 -6.72 2.90 20.77
N CYS A 87 -5.70 2.97 19.89
CA CYS A 87 -5.32 1.84 19.04
C CYS A 87 -3.86 1.87 18.64
N ALA A 88 -3.35 0.70 18.25
CA ALA A 88 -2.09 0.55 17.55
C ALA A 88 -2.38 0.11 16.10
N ILE A 89 -1.77 0.76 15.13
CA ILE A 89 -1.91 0.46 13.72
C ILE A 89 -0.60 -0.15 13.25
N ILE A 90 -0.66 -1.32 12.63
CA ILE A 90 0.45 -1.92 11.91
C ILE A 90 0.10 -1.81 10.42
N ASP A 91 0.82 -0.94 9.74
CA ASP A 91 0.69 -0.69 8.31
C ASP A 91 1.86 -1.35 7.57
N VAL A 92 1.57 -2.36 6.76
CA VAL A 92 2.57 -3.05 5.93
C VAL A 92 2.35 -2.59 4.49
N GLY A 93 3.08 -1.55 4.12
CA GLY A 93 3.05 -0.97 2.77
C GLY A 93 3.94 -1.71 1.78
N GLY A 94 3.84 -1.32 0.51
CA GLY A 94 4.67 -1.89 -0.56
C GLY A 94 6.17 -1.62 -0.39
N GLN A 95 6.54 -0.49 0.22
CA GLN A 95 7.95 -0.05 0.34
C GLN A 95 8.42 0.17 1.77
N ASP A 96 7.51 0.29 2.71
CA ASP A 96 7.78 0.55 4.11
C ASP A 96 6.79 -0.17 5.01
N THR A 97 7.12 -0.24 6.28
CA THR A 97 6.21 -0.74 7.32
C THR A 97 6.21 0.25 8.47
N LYS A 98 5.03 0.56 8.98
CA LYS A 98 4.85 1.52 10.07
C LYS A 98 4.09 0.89 11.23
N ILE A 99 4.46 1.27 12.44
CA ILE A 99 3.68 1.06 13.65
C ILE A 99 3.31 2.45 14.16
N ILE A 100 2.01 2.73 14.30
CA ILE A 100 1.51 4.03 14.72
C ILE A 100 0.68 3.82 15.98
N LEU A 101 1.05 4.52 17.06
CA LEU A 101 0.31 4.51 18.31
C LEU A 101 -0.62 5.71 18.36
N VAL A 102 -1.91 5.45 18.53
CA VAL A 102 -2.95 6.46 18.66
C VAL A 102 -3.49 6.43 20.09
N SER A 103 -3.50 7.57 20.76
CA SER A 103 -4.13 7.76 22.08
C SER A 103 -4.80 9.11 22.14
N GLY A 104 -6.00 9.16 22.73
CA GLY A 104 -6.85 10.34 22.73
C GLY A 104 -7.20 10.81 21.30
N GLY A 105 -7.26 9.90 20.34
CA GLY A 105 -7.53 10.20 18.94
C GLY A 105 -6.41 10.90 18.18
N MET A 106 -5.20 10.99 18.75
CA MET A 106 -4.02 11.63 18.14
C MET A 106 -2.84 10.66 18.08
N VAL A 107 -1.96 10.86 17.09
CA VAL A 107 -0.69 10.12 17.01
C VAL A 107 0.17 10.51 18.21
N GLN A 108 0.52 9.53 19.04
CA GLN A 108 1.41 9.71 20.18
C GLN A 108 2.84 9.38 19.80
N ASP A 109 3.04 8.30 19.04
CA ASP A 109 4.35 7.85 18.59
C ASP A 109 4.20 7.04 17.30
N PHE A 110 5.27 6.92 16.54
CA PHE A 110 5.34 6.02 15.40
C PHE A 110 6.76 5.53 15.17
N GLN A 111 6.85 4.32 14.65
CA GLN A 111 8.11 3.74 14.15
C GLN A 111 7.91 3.33 12.70
N MET A 112 8.96 3.46 11.91
CA MET A 112 8.92 3.15 10.49
C MET A 112 10.19 2.43 10.04
N ASN A 113 10.01 1.36 9.26
CA ASN A 113 11.05 0.76 8.45
C ASN A 113 10.85 1.23 7.00
N ASP A 114 11.65 2.19 6.57
CA ASP A 114 11.69 2.73 5.20
C ASP A 114 13.04 2.48 4.50
N LYS A 115 13.91 1.70 5.11
CA LYS A 115 15.29 1.45 4.65
C LYS A 115 15.51 0.03 4.15
N CYS A 116 14.74 -0.93 4.64
CA CYS A 116 14.90 -2.35 4.35
C CYS A 116 13.62 -2.94 3.78
N SER A 117 13.72 -3.68 2.68
CA SER A 117 12.56 -4.35 2.07
C SER A 117 12.04 -5.54 2.88
N ALA A 118 12.85 -6.09 3.81
CA ALA A 118 12.38 -7.12 4.73
C ALA A 118 11.20 -6.59 5.58
N GLY A 119 10.14 -7.39 5.67
CA GLY A 119 8.91 -7.00 6.37
C GLY A 119 8.03 -6.01 5.61
N THR A 120 8.25 -5.81 4.32
CA THR A 120 7.43 -4.95 3.46
C THR A 120 6.84 -5.74 2.29
N GLY A 121 5.86 -5.17 1.60
CA GLY A 121 5.30 -5.78 0.39
C GLY A 121 6.33 -5.98 -0.73
N LYS A 122 7.42 -5.19 -0.73
CA LYS A 122 8.52 -5.37 -1.68
C LYS A 122 9.23 -6.71 -1.52
N PHE A 123 9.36 -7.22 -0.30
CA PHE A 123 9.86 -8.57 -0.07
C PHE A 123 8.97 -9.61 -0.77
N LEU A 124 7.65 -9.53 -0.58
CA LEU A 124 6.70 -10.47 -1.19
C LEU A 124 6.73 -10.39 -2.72
N GLU A 125 6.83 -9.18 -3.27
CA GLU A 125 6.96 -8.97 -4.72
C GLU A 125 8.22 -9.63 -5.28
N ILE A 126 9.37 -9.50 -4.59
CA ILE A 126 10.63 -10.13 -5.00
C ILE A 126 10.49 -11.67 -4.97
N MET A 127 9.90 -12.23 -3.92
CA MET A 127 9.72 -13.68 -3.80
C MET A 127 8.73 -14.22 -4.84
N ALA A 128 7.61 -13.53 -5.09
CA ALA A 128 6.68 -13.88 -6.16
C ALA A 128 7.37 -13.91 -7.53
N ASN A 129 8.17 -12.89 -7.83
CA ASN A 129 8.94 -12.84 -9.08
C ASN A 129 9.95 -14.00 -9.20
N ARG A 130 10.61 -14.40 -8.10
CA ARG A 130 11.53 -15.55 -8.09
C ARG A 130 10.83 -16.86 -8.34
N LEU A 131 9.63 -17.02 -7.80
CA LEU A 131 8.79 -18.19 -8.04
C LEU A 131 8.06 -18.14 -9.40
N GLY A 132 8.12 -17.01 -10.12
CA GLY A 132 7.45 -16.79 -11.40
C GLY A 132 5.92 -16.82 -11.27
N VAL A 133 5.38 -16.17 -10.22
CA VAL A 133 3.96 -16.10 -9.89
C VAL A 133 3.54 -14.66 -9.58
N THR A 134 2.25 -14.40 -9.59
CA THR A 134 1.65 -13.18 -9.07
C THR A 134 1.62 -13.21 -7.53
N LEU A 135 1.41 -12.06 -6.88
CA LEU A 135 1.23 -12.00 -5.43
C LEU A 135 0.03 -12.84 -4.97
N GLN A 136 -1.08 -12.85 -5.72
CA GLN A 136 -2.25 -13.64 -5.36
C GLN A 136 -1.93 -15.13 -5.41
N GLU A 137 -1.27 -15.61 -6.47
CA GLU A 137 -0.83 -16.99 -6.58
C GLU A 137 0.17 -17.38 -5.49
N LEU A 138 1.03 -16.44 -5.06
CA LEU A 138 1.95 -16.66 -3.93
C LEU A 138 1.16 -16.99 -2.65
N PHE A 139 0.14 -16.19 -2.32
CA PHE A 139 -0.71 -16.44 -1.15
C PHE A 139 -1.52 -17.73 -1.28
N ASP A 140 -2.10 -18.00 -2.45
CA ASP A 140 -2.87 -19.22 -2.71
C ASP A 140 -2.01 -20.50 -2.60
N MET A 141 -0.70 -20.38 -2.87
CA MET A 141 0.28 -21.46 -2.68
C MET A 141 0.68 -21.61 -1.22
N ALA A 142 0.95 -20.49 -0.54
CA ALA A 142 1.36 -20.50 0.87
C ALA A 142 0.34 -21.18 1.77
N ASP A 143 -0.95 -20.99 1.51
CA ASP A 143 -2.04 -21.65 2.25
C ASP A 143 -2.04 -23.20 2.12
N LYS A 144 -1.35 -23.75 1.13
CA LYS A 144 -1.32 -25.19 0.83
C LYS A 144 0.03 -25.83 1.17
N GLY A 145 1.03 -25.00 1.47
CA GLY A 145 2.40 -25.43 1.68
C GLY A 145 2.69 -25.81 3.12
N THR A 146 3.85 -26.43 3.29
CA THR A 146 4.47 -26.71 4.60
C THR A 146 5.65 -25.76 4.77
N VAL A 147 5.66 -24.97 5.84
CA VAL A 147 6.66 -23.93 6.10
C VAL A 147 8.09 -24.51 6.03
N LEU A 148 8.92 -23.92 5.19
CA LEU A 148 10.37 -24.13 5.16
C LEU A 148 11.08 -22.99 5.89
N PRO A 149 12.18 -23.25 6.62
CA PRO A 149 12.92 -22.19 7.28
C PRO A 149 13.62 -21.30 6.27
N ILE A 150 13.27 -20.02 6.25
CA ILE A 150 13.91 -18.99 5.42
C ILE A 150 14.41 -17.88 6.35
N SER A 151 15.60 -17.32 6.05
CA SER A 151 16.19 -16.24 6.83
C SER A 151 15.27 -15.01 6.88
N SER A 152 14.93 -14.58 8.08
CA SER A 152 14.16 -13.36 8.31
C SER A 152 15.03 -12.10 8.45
N LEU A 153 16.37 -12.23 8.35
CA LEU A 153 17.29 -11.13 8.63
C LEU A 153 17.39 -10.14 7.46
N CYS A 154 17.46 -10.66 6.23
CA CYS A 154 17.70 -9.82 5.05
C CYS A 154 17.06 -10.46 3.80
N THR A 155 16.39 -9.64 2.99
CA THR A 155 15.78 -10.09 1.72
C THR A 155 16.77 -10.79 0.78
N VAL A 156 18.03 -10.33 0.72
CA VAL A 156 19.05 -10.94 -0.15
C VAL A 156 19.40 -12.36 0.31
N PHE A 157 19.48 -12.59 1.62
CA PHE A 157 19.73 -13.92 2.15
C PHE A 157 18.52 -14.83 1.94
N ALA A 158 17.31 -14.34 2.22
CA ALA A 158 16.08 -15.07 1.95
C ALA A 158 15.96 -15.45 0.47
N GLU A 159 16.25 -14.53 -0.43
CA GLU A 159 16.26 -14.79 -1.88
C GLU A 159 17.23 -15.90 -2.27
N SER A 160 18.43 -15.90 -1.68
CA SER A 160 19.44 -16.95 -1.92
C SER A 160 18.96 -18.31 -1.44
N GLU A 161 18.31 -18.39 -0.29
CA GLU A 161 17.74 -19.63 0.25
C GLU A 161 16.59 -20.14 -0.62
N VAL A 162 15.69 -19.25 -1.08
CA VAL A 162 14.63 -19.58 -2.03
C VAL A 162 15.20 -20.19 -3.32
N ILE A 163 16.27 -19.60 -3.88
CA ILE A 163 16.95 -20.12 -5.07
C ILE A 163 17.53 -21.52 -4.80
N ASN A 164 18.11 -21.75 -3.62
CA ASN A 164 18.63 -23.07 -3.24
C ASN A 164 17.50 -24.10 -3.16
N TYR A 165 16.37 -23.78 -2.51
CA TYR A 165 15.21 -24.69 -2.42
C TYR A 165 14.64 -25.03 -3.80
N ILE A 166 14.58 -24.05 -4.72
CA ILE A 166 14.20 -24.31 -6.11
C ILE A 166 15.18 -25.29 -6.76
N GLY A 167 16.49 -25.11 -6.55
CA GLY A 167 17.54 -25.97 -7.08
C GLY A 167 17.50 -27.39 -6.51
N GLU A 168 17.08 -27.56 -5.28
CA GLU A 168 16.86 -28.85 -4.60
C GLU A 168 15.57 -29.55 -5.02
N GLY A 169 14.70 -28.87 -5.77
CA GLY A 169 13.43 -29.41 -6.23
C GLY A 169 12.33 -29.43 -5.16
N GLN A 170 12.43 -28.56 -4.16
CA GLN A 170 11.35 -28.37 -3.17
C GLN A 170 10.07 -27.89 -3.86
N LYS A 171 8.92 -28.21 -3.27
CA LYS A 171 7.63 -27.78 -3.80
C LYS A 171 7.48 -26.26 -3.70
N ARG A 172 6.91 -25.66 -4.72
CA ARG A 172 6.70 -24.19 -4.76
C ARG A 172 5.78 -23.73 -3.63
N GLU A 173 4.79 -24.53 -3.28
CA GLU A 173 3.87 -24.30 -2.17
C GLU A 173 4.61 -24.24 -0.83
N ASP A 174 5.57 -25.16 -0.61
CA ASP A 174 6.35 -25.23 0.63
C ASP A 174 7.33 -24.05 0.74
N ILE A 175 7.88 -23.59 -0.40
CA ILE A 175 8.74 -22.38 -0.45
C ILE A 175 7.91 -21.11 -0.20
N ALA A 176 6.65 -21.08 -0.63
CA ALA A 176 5.77 -19.92 -0.48
C ALA A 176 5.20 -19.80 0.94
N ALA A 177 5.09 -20.90 1.69
CA ALA A 177 4.54 -20.96 3.03
C ALA A 177 5.50 -20.40 4.08
#